data_8597ac23ef406fcf54e227ab08911eea
#
_entry.id   8597ac23ef406fcf54e227ab08911eea
#
_cell.length_a   1.000
_cell.length_b   1.000
_cell.length_c   1.000
_cell.angle_alpha   90.00
_cell.angle_beta   90.00
_cell.angle_gamma   90.00
#
_symmetry.space_group_name_H-M   'P 1'
#
loop_
_entity.id
_entity.type
_entity.pdbx_description
1 polymer ?
#
loop_
_entity_poly.entity_id
_entity_poly.type
_entity_poly.pdbx_seq_one_letter_code
_entity_poly.pdbx_strand_id
1 'polypeptide(L)'
;MQNGMQTMKKAQSQARVIDPPTIPSPEDVHKRFGKHILPPNVLDKMPDPEELILQSEIAPIIKDRLNLFPFDWRVETPRLMQIYEDSRNPGWSPSKLPWETLDVESMTLDQRYAISYWFALLSVFDASGPAVFARAMIHAYETHEEDAIRKCFFSVARDEMNHEEVCGRAITLLTPNGPLNHDPQTTLGKLARNNIQWLYHNGARYWNGYKKAVEHYPMAILFSSFLFGEVASSTLFHSMYESTTIPVFKEAFKNIGRDEGRHLSFCLALLKEMMPKLSQEEKDTITKQFRAGFIFLSGILFEPPAEFWDLPATFIPTQRLLEEKAREVGFGVLSLEQRKANWRTAVVRLKTIVEPHGIKFPALPEIDVDGESVDFDIDKIIPIF
;
A
#
# COMPACT_ATOMS: atom_id res chain seq x y z
N MET A 1 -61.96 13.67 -20.68
CA MET A 1 -60.78 14.27 -21.37
C MET A 1 -59.65 13.33 -21.15
N GLN A 2 -59.53 12.32 -21.93
CA GLN A 2 -58.74 12.07 -23.15
C GLN A 2 -57.22 12.33 -22.89
N ASN A 3 -56.51 11.24 -22.66
CA ASN A 3 -55.54 10.59 -23.57
C ASN A 3 -54.17 11.26 -23.67
N GLY A 4 -53.15 10.50 -23.30
CA GLY A 4 -51.76 10.78 -23.59
C GLY A 4 -50.80 9.69 -23.13
N MET A 5 -51.12 8.40 -23.44
CA MET A 5 -50.14 7.33 -23.40
C MET A 5 -49.21 7.47 -24.62
N GLN A 6 -48.02 8.03 -24.43
CA GLN A 6 -46.97 7.95 -25.42
C GLN A 6 -46.20 6.64 -25.23
N THR A 7 -46.32 5.78 -26.19
CA THR A 7 -45.60 4.54 -26.41
C THR A 7 -44.11 4.83 -26.61
N MET A 8 -43.29 4.49 -25.64
CA MET A 8 -41.83 4.39 -25.84
C MET A 8 -41.52 3.19 -26.73
N LYS A 9 -41.18 3.45 -27.98
CA LYS A 9 -40.59 2.48 -28.89
C LYS A 9 -39.23 2.03 -28.31
N LYS A 10 -39.12 0.77 -27.94
CA LYS A 10 -37.83 0.09 -27.69
C LYS A 10 -37.02 0.16 -28.98
N ALA A 11 -35.96 0.95 -28.98
CA ALA A 11 -34.88 0.83 -29.94
C ALA A 11 -34.11 -0.46 -29.60
N GLN A 12 -34.37 -1.52 -30.34
CA GLN A 12 -33.47 -2.67 -30.38
C GLN A 12 -32.16 -2.22 -31.03
N SER A 13 -31.11 -2.07 -30.23
CA SER A 13 -29.77 -1.94 -30.76
C SER A 13 -29.40 -3.29 -31.40
N GLN A 14 -29.44 -3.35 -32.71
CA GLN A 14 -28.78 -4.41 -33.43
C GLN A 14 -27.27 -4.31 -33.11
N ALA A 15 -26.76 -5.23 -32.28
CA ALA A 15 -25.36 -5.43 -32.17
C ALA A 15 -24.80 -5.70 -33.57
N ARG A 16 -23.99 -4.76 -34.08
CA ARG A 16 -23.24 -5.02 -35.30
C ARG A 16 -22.31 -6.19 -34.97
N VAL A 17 -22.54 -7.32 -35.57
CA VAL A 17 -21.55 -8.41 -35.64
C VAL A 17 -20.37 -7.81 -36.39
N ILE A 18 -19.33 -7.47 -35.69
CA ILE A 18 -18.05 -7.10 -36.30
C ILE A 18 -17.45 -8.43 -36.74
N ASP A 19 -17.43 -8.68 -38.04
CA ASP A 19 -16.71 -9.81 -38.56
C ASP A 19 -15.27 -9.78 -38.03
N PRO A 20 -14.71 -10.93 -37.59
CA PRO A 20 -13.34 -10.97 -37.14
C PRO A 20 -12.45 -10.39 -38.24
N PRO A 21 -11.47 -9.55 -37.90
CA PRO A 21 -10.59 -8.96 -38.89
C PRO A 21 -9.97 -10.09 -39.72
N THR A 22 -10.23 -10.12 -41.01
CA THR A 22 -9.59 -11.02 -41.94
C THR A 22 -8.08 -10.78 -41.84
N ILE A 23 -7.32 -11.79 -41.44
CA ILE A 23 -5.86 -11.73 -41.46
C ILE A 23 -5.46 -11.44 -42.92
N PRO A 24 -4.85 -10.27 -43.22
CA PRO A 24 -4.52 -9.92 -44.56
C PRO A 24 -3.56 -10.98 -45.17
N SER A 25 -3.75 -11.34 -46.40
CA SER A 25 -2.84 -12.24 -47.09
C SER A 25 -1.41 -11.62 -47.16
N PRO A 26 -0.37 -12.41 -47.29
CA PRO A 26 0.98 -11.88 -47.49
C PRO A 26 1.07 -10.87 -48.63
N GLU A 27 0.26 -11.06 -49.67
CA GLU A 27 0.18 -10.15 -50.82
C GLU A 27 -0.50 -8.81 -50.44
N ASP A 28 -1.53 -8.82 -49.59
CA ASP A 28 -2.19 -7.60 -49.11
C ASP A 28 -1.28 -6.80 -48.18
N VAL A 29 -0.52 -7.49 -47.33
CA VAL A 29 0.51 -6.88 -46.46
C VAL A 29 1.61 -6.26 -47.33
N HIS A 30 2.06 -6.95 -48.35
CA HIS A 30 3.08 -6.46 -49.30
C HIS A 30 2.56 -5.23 -50.09
N LYS A 31 1.32 -5.24 -50.57
CA LYS A 31 0.68 -4.09 -51.23
C LYS A 31 0.56 -2.86 -50.31
N ARG A 32 0.25 -3.09 -49.04
CA ARG A 32 -0.02 -2.00 -48.08
C ARG A 32 1.23 -1.35 -47.55
N PHE A 33 2.30 -2.13 -47.36
CA PHE A 33 3.52 -1.65 -46.70
C PHE A 33 4.72 -1.49 -47.67
N GLY A 34 4.56 -1.88 -48.92
CA GLY A 34 5.48 -1.58 -50.00
C GLY A 34 6.92 -2.06 -49.78
N LYS A 35 7.86 -1.22 -50.09
CA LYS A 35 9.32 -1.54 -50.13
C LYS A 35 9.95 -1.87 -48.77
N HIS A 36 9.20 -1.84 -47.67
CA HIS A 36 9.70 -2.12 -46.32
C HIS A 36 9.48 -3.56 -45.85
N ILE A 37 8.87 -4.40 -46.66
CA ILE A 37 8.71 -5.82 -46.35
C ILE A 37 9.68 -6.62 -47.25
N LEU A 38 10.34 -7.58 -46.64
CA LEU A 38 11.23 -8.50 -47.36
C LEU A 38 10.47 -9.11 -48.54
N PRO A 39 11.07 -9.16 -49.76
CA PRO A 39 10.44 -9.75 -50.90
C PRO A 39 10.01 -11.21 -50.62
N PRO A 40 8.88 -11.69 -51.18
CA PRO A 40 8.40 -13.06 -50.93
C PRO A 40 9.43 -14.14 -51.19
N ASN A 41 10.33 -13.92 -52.14
CA ASN A 41 11.41 -14.86 -52.47
C ASN A 41 12.52 -14.94 -51.40
N VAL A 42 12.54 -14.09 -50.41
CA VAL A 42 13.49 -14.21 -49.27
C VAL A 42 13.04 -15.30 -48.30
N LEU A 43 11.73 -15.50 -48.15
CA LEU A 43 11.18 -16.58 -47.31
C LEU A 43 11.41 -17.97 -47.93
N ASP A 44 11.43 -18.06 -49.27
CA ASP A 44 11.71 -19.32 -50.01
C ASP A 44 13.18 -19.77 -49.95
N LYS A 45 14.05 -18.87 -49.45
CA LYS A 45 15.49 -19.10 -49.30
C LYS A 45 15.95 -18.82 -47.87
N MET A 46 15.09 -19.05 -46.90
CA MET A 46 15.56 -18.95 -45.51
C MET A 46 16.68 -19.93 -45.27
N PRO A 47 17.85 -19.46 -44.82
CA PRO A 47 18.92 -20.34 -44.40
C PRO A 47 18.42 -21.24 -43.27
N ASP A 48 19.09 -22.37 -43.12
CA ASP A 48 18.81 -23.29 -42.03
C ASP A 48 18.76 -22.50 -40.70
N PRO A 49 17.73 -22.65 -39.87
CA PRO A 49 17.67 -22.00 -38.57
C PRO A 49 18.94 -22.16 -37.71
N GLU A 50 19.61 -23.31 -37.79
CA GLU A 50 20.89 -23.55 -37.12
C GLU A 50 22.01 -22.66 -37.68
N GLU A 51 22.03 -22.45 -39.01
CA GLU A 51 23.01 -21.56 -39.65
C GLU A 51 22.76 -20.09 -39.30
N LEU A 52 21.48 -19.66 -39.15
CA LEU A 52 21.11 -18.35 -38.70
C LEU A 52 21.52 -18.09 -37.23
N ILE A 53 21.39 -19.11 -36.37
CA ILE A 53 21.82 -19.03 -34.98
C ILE A 53 23.34 -18.87 -34.90
N LEU A 54 24.10 -19.63 -35.69
CA LEU A 54 25.57 -19.56 -35.73
C LEU A 54 26.10 -18.22 -36.25
N GLN A 55 25.33 -17.53 -37.10
CA GLN A 55 25.70 -16.24 -37.68
C GLN A 55 25.10 -15.03 -36.94
N SER A 56 24.19 -15.25 -36.00
CA SER A 56 23.55 -14.16 -35.30
C SER A 56 24.50 -13.49 -34.26
N GLU A 57 24.68 -12.22 -34.38
CA GLU A 57 25.33 -11.42 -33.35
C GLU A 57 24.35 -11.18 -32.19
N ILE A 58 24.78 -11.51 -30.98
CA ILE A 58 23.98 -11.20 -29.77
C ILE A 58 24.09 -9.71 -29.50
N ALA A 59 22.96 -9.02 -29.49
CA ALA A 59 22.93 -7.62 -29.17
C ALA A 59 23.50 -7.35 -27.75
N PRO A 60 24.35 -6.33 -27.58
CA PRO A 60 24.90 -6.03 -26.26
C PRO A 60 23.81 -5.63 -25.29
N ILE A 61 23.82 -6.26 -24.10
CA ILE A 61 22.91 -5.90 -23.01
C ILE A 61 23.39 -4.59 -22.43
N ILE A 62 22.52 -3.58 -22.41
CA ILE A 62 22.79 -2.29 -21.78
C ILE A 62 22.57 -2.45 -20.28
N LYS A 63 23.66 -2.61 -19.51
CA LYS A 63 23.60 -2.92 -18.08
C LYS A 63 23.30 -1.71 -17.20
N ASP A 64 23.60 -0.51 -17.65
CA ASP A 64 23.58 0.70 -16.82
C ASP A 64 22.33 1.58 -17.02
N ARG A 65 21.28 1.02 -17.60
CA ARG A 65 20.02 1.73 -17.82
C ARG A 65 18.87 0.97 -17.18
N LEU A 66 17.88 1.75 -16.73
CA LEU A 66 16.60 1.23 -16.29
C LEU A 66 16.05 0.25 -17.33
N ASN A 67 16.04 -1.03 -16.99
CA ASN A 67 15.54 -2.05 -17.88
C ASN A 67 14.05 -2.28 -17.65
N LEU A 68 13.22 -1.48 -18.31
CA LEU A 68 11.75 -1.61 -18.26
C LEU A 68 11.23 -2.83 -19.05
N PHE A 69 12.09 -3.47 -19.83
CA PHE A 69 11.75 -4.62 -20.68
C PHE A 69 12.77 -5.74 -20.45
N PRO A 70 12.68 -6.44 -19.30
CA PRO A 70 13.58 -7.56 -19.03
C PRO A 70 13.36 -8.66 -20.05
N PHE A 71 14.45 -9.14 -20.66
CA PHE A 71 14.42 -10.24 -21.63
C PHE A 71 14.40 -11.62 -20.96
N ASP A 72 14.64 -11.69 -19.67
CA ASP A 72 14.73 -12.94 -18.95
C ASP A 72 13.34 -13.51 -18.67
N TRP A 73 13.05 -14.61 -19.32
CA TRP A 73 11.88 -15.45 -19.03
C TRP A 73 12.25 -16.37 -17.87
N ARG A 74 11.94 -15.95 -16.65
CA ARG A 74 12.19 -16.75 -15.45
C ARG A 74 10.98 -17.59 -15.12
N VAL A 75 11.24 -18.72 -14.46
CA VAL A 75 10.17 -19.50 -13.83
C VAL A 75 9.63 -18.67 -12.66
N GLU A 76 8.34 -18.37 -12.73
CA GLU A 76 7.67 -17.61 -11.69
C GLU A 76 7.50 -18.43 -10.40
N THR A 77 7.71 -17.83 -9.25
CA THR A 77 7.43 -18.46 -7.95
C THR A 77 5.92 -18.71 -7.82
N PRO A 78 5.44 -19.98 -7.76
CA PRO A 78 4.01 -20.28 -7.79
C PRO A 78 3.21 -19.57 -6.70
N ARG A 79 3.81 -19.42 -5.50
CA ARG A 79 3.15 -18.74 -4.39
C ARG A 79 2.93 -17.25 -4.64
N LEU A 80 3.90 -16.58 -5.24
CA LEU A 80 3.79 -15.16 -5.59
C LEU A 80 2.76 -14.95 -6.70
N MET A 81 2.75 -15.82 -7.71
CA MET A 81 1.71 -15.78 -8.75
C MET A 81 0.32 -16.01 -8.17
N GLN A 82 0.15 -16.95 -7.23
CA GLN A 82 -1.13 -17.17 -6.57
C GLN A 82 -1.59 -15.91 -5.81
N ILE A 83 -0.69 -15.26 -5.05
CA ILE A 83 -1.01 -14.02 -4.33
C ILE A 83 -1.47 -12.92 -5.30
N TYR A 84 -0.79 -12.78 -6.44
CA TYR A 84 -1.20 -11.84 -7.47
C TYR A 84 -2.59 -12.19 -8.05
N GLU A 85 -2.84 -13.45 -8.40
CA GLU A 85 -4.15 -13.89 -8.91
C GLU A 85 -5.26 -13.66 -7.86
N ASP A 86 -5.00 -13.95 -6.58
CA ASP A 86 -5.94 -13.67 -5.48
C ASP A 86 -6.26 -12.17 -5.37
N SER A 87 -5.32 -11.29 -5.74
CA SER A 87 -5.54 -9.83 -5.75
C SER A 87 -6.52 -9.38 -6.83
N ARG A 88 -6.75 -10.20 -7.85
CA ARG A 88 -7.70 -9.91 -8.94
C ARG A 88 -9.13 -10.29 -8.61
N ASN A 89 -9.35 -11.12 -7.59
CA ASN A 89 -10.65 -11.63 -7.17
C ASN A 89 -11.08 -11.04 -5.82
N PRO A 90 -12.36 -10.71 -5.66
CA PRO A 90 -13.09 -9.72 -6.42
C PRO A 90 -12.65 -8.34 -5.95
N GLY A 91 -12.24 -7.50 -6.88
CA GLY A 91 -11.95 -6.12 -6.58
C GLY A 91 -13.17 -5.45 -5.92
N TRP A 92 -12.96 -4.81 -4.80
CA TRP A 92 -13.92 -3.90 -4.21
C TRP A 92 -13.59 -2.47 -4.63
N SER A 93 -14.55 -1.56 -4.46
CA SER A 93 -14.34 -0.16 -4.76
C SER A 93 -14.90 0.69 -3.63
N PRO A 94 -14.17 1.70 -3.16
CA PRO A 94 -14.64 2.66 -2.17
C PRO A 94 -15.99 3.30 -2.55
N SER A 95 -16.23 3.52 -3.84
CA SER A 95 -17.47 4.10 -4.32
C SER A 95 -18.70 3.20 -4.16
N LYS A 96 -18.50 1.90 -3.93
CA LYS A 96 -19.58 0.90 -3.75
C LYS A 96 -19.84 0.56 -2.29
N LEU A 97 -19.10 1.15 -1.36
CA LEU A 97 -19.40 1.00 0.06
C LEU A 97 -20.76 1.66 0.37
N PRO A 98 -21.48 1.19 1.39
CA PRO A 98 -22.82 1.69 1.72
C PRO A 98 -22.77 3.06 2.45
N TRP A 99 -22.25 4.09 1.77
CA TRP A 99 -22.06 5.43 2.34
C TRP A 99 -23.37 6.06 2.81
N GLU A 100 -24.50 5.67 2.26
CA GLU A 100 -25.84 6.09 2.68
C GLU A 100 -26.19 5.63 4.10
N THR A 101 -25.46 4.68 4.66
CA THR A 101 -25.64 4.22 6.05
C THR A 101 -24.91 5.10 7.08
N LEU A 102 -24.12 6.08 6.64
CA LEU A 102 -23.43 7.01 7.51
C LEU A 102 -24.38 8.14 7.92
N ASP A 103 -24.97 8.02 9.11
CA ASP A 103 -25.87 9.04 9.66
C ASP A 103 -25.06 10.16 10.31
N VAL A 104 -24.57 11.07 9.46
CA VAL A 104 -23.78 12.24 9.90
C VAL A 104 -24.60 13.20 10.74
N GLU A 105 -25.90 13.32 10.48
CA GLU A 105 -26.78 14.28 11.17
C GLU A 105 -27.05 13.90 12.63
N SER A 106 -26.98 12.62 12.97
CA SER A 106 -27.07 12.18 14.38
C SER A 106 -25.83 12.46 15.21
N MET A 107 -24.69 12.80 14.57
CA MET A 107 -23.41 13.01 15.24
C MET A 107 -23.22 14.48 15.62
N THR A 108 -22.72 14.73 16.81
CA THR A 108 -22.22 16.05 17.18
C THR A 108 -20.98 16.44 16.38
N LEU A 109 -20.68 17.73 16.30
CA LEU A 109 -19.46 18.20 15.61
C LEU A 109 -18.19 17.58 16.20
N ASP A 110 -18.10 17.42 17.51
CA ASP A 110 -16.94 16.81 18.16
C ASP A 110 -16.77 15.35 17.79
N GLN A 111 -17.85 14.59 17.65
CA GLN A 111 -17.82 13.20 17.16
C GLN A 111 -17.39 13.12 15.70
N ARG A 112 -17.90 14.00 14.85
CA ARG A 112 -17.48 14.12 13.44
C ARG A 112 -15.99 14.45 13.34
N TYR A 113 -15.48 15.40 14.11
CA TYR A 113 -14.05 15.73 14.15
C TYR A 113 -13.21 14.58 14.68
N ALA A 114 -13.71 13.83 15.66
CA ALA A 114 -13.01 12.69 16.21
C ALA A 114 -12.82 11.57 15.18
N ILE A 115 -13.86 11.20 14.43
CA ILE A 115 -13.76 10.20 13.37
C ILE A 115 -12.88 10.71 12.22
N SER A 116 -13.06 11.98 11.80
CA SER A 116 -12.21 12.60 10.77
C SER A 116 -10.73 12.61 11.16
N TYR A 117 -10.42 12.84 12.44
CA TYR A 117 -9.07 12.75 12.96
C TYR A 117 -8.46 11.35 12.76
N TRP A 118 -9.23 10.29 13.03
CA TRP A 118 -8.78 8.92 12.81
C TRP A 118 -8.52 8.62 11.34
N PHE A 119 -9.40 9.04 10.43
CA PHE A 119 -9.16 8.86 9.00
C PHE A 119 -7.99 9.72 8.50
N ALA A 120 -7.78 10.93 9.05
CA ALA A 120 -6.60 11.73 8.73
C ALA A 120 -5.31 11.07 9.24
N LEU A 121 -5.34 10.43 10.41
CA LEU A 121 -4.24 9.65 10.95
C LEU A 121 -3.91 8.45 10.05
N LEU A 122 -4.91 7.67 9.63
CA LEU A 122 -4.73 6.55 8.69
C LEU A 122 -4.18 7.05 7.36
N SER A 123 -4.70 8.15 6.82
CA SER A 123 -4.27 8.69 5.52
C SER A 123 -2.81 9.13 5.48
N VAL A 124 -2.16 9.42 6.61
CA VAL A 124 -0.71 9.69 6.65
C VAL A 124 0.08 8.48 6.11
N PHE A 125 -0.43 7.28 6.30
CA PHE A 125 0.19 6.03 5.87
C PHE A 125 -0.34 5.59 4.51
N ASP A 126 -1.65 5.49 4.36
CA ASP A 126 -2.29 5.02 3.13
C ASP A 126 -1.98 5.94 1.92
N ALA A 127 -1.90 7.26 2.12
CA ALA A 127 -1.52 8.19 1.05
C ALA A 127 -0.05 8.03 0.58
N SER A 128 0.81 7.45 1.40
CA SER A 128 2.20 7.16 1.03
C SER A 128 2.37 5.78 0.40
N GLY A 129 1.50 4.83 0.70
CA GLY A 129 1.53 3.46 0.22
C GLY A 129 1.66 3.35 -1.30
N PRO A 130 0.80 4.00 -2.12
CA PRO A 130 0.89 3.93 -3.57
C PRO A 130 2.26 4.35 -4.11
N ALA A 131 2.84 5.42 -3.57
CA ALA A 131 4.15 5.93 -4.02
C ALA A 131 5.29 4.97 -3.63
N VAL A 132 5.23 4.39 -2.44
CA VAL A 132 6.22 3.44 -1.92
C VAL A 132 6.22 2.15 -2.73
N PHE A 133 5.05 1.57 -2.95
CA PHE A 133 4.94 0.32 -3.70
C PHE A 133 5.18 0.50 -5.20
N ALA A 134 4.84 1.66 -5.78
CA ALA A 134 5.24 2.01 -7.14
C ALA A 134 6.77 2.12 -7.26
N ARG A 135 7.44 2.72 -6.29
CA ARG A 135 8.92 2.77 -6.24
C ARG A 135 9.52 1.37 -6.11
N ALA A 136 8.95 0.52 -5.27
CA ALA A 136 9.38 -0.87 -5.12
C ALA A 136 9.21 -1.67 -6.41
N MET A 137 8.14 -1.45 -7.14
CA MET A 137 7.90 -2.06 -8.45
C MET A 137 8.98 -1.63 -9.46
N ILE A 138 9.30 -0.33 -9.54
CA ILE A 138 10.36 0.17 -10.42
C ILE A 138 11.70 -0.47 -10.03
N HIS A 139 12.02 -0.50 -8.73
CA HIS A 139 13.24 -1.13 -8.24
C HIS A 139 13.31 -2.63 -8.62
N ALA A 140 12.21 -3.36 -8.53
CA ALA A 140 12.14 -4.76 -8.95
C ALA A 140 12.39 -4.94 -10.47
N TYR A 141 12.09 -3.94 -11.31
CA TYR A 141 12.52 -3.92 -12.71
C TYR A 141 14.03 -3.67 -12.84
N GLU A 142 14.57 -2.74 -12.07
CA GLU A 142 16.00 -2.37 -12.09
C GLU A 142 16.90 -3.54 -11.64
N THR A 143 16.43 -4.32 -10.68
CA THR A 143 17.16 -5.48 -10.12
C THR A 143 16.83 -6.81 -10.79
N HIS A 144 16.04 -6.79 -11.87
CA HIS A 144 15.66 -7.98 -12.62
C HIS A 144 14.96 -9.05 -11.78
N GLU A 145 14.13 -8.63 -10.81
CA GLU A 145 13.30 -9.57 -10.05
C GLU A 145 12.26 -10.25 -10.97
N GLU A 146 11.74 -11.40 -10.55
CA GLU A 146 10.72 -12.11 -11.32
C GLU A 146 9.44 -11.28 -11.51
N ASP A 147 8.70 -11.55 -12.59
CA ASP A 147 7.50 -10.78 -12.95
C ASP A 147 6.39 -10.87 -11.87
N ALA A 148 6.31 -12.00 -11.18
CA ALA A 148 5.37 -12.18 -10.06
C ALA A 148 5.60 -11.16 -8.94
N ILE A 149 6.85 -10.84 -8.58
CA ILE A 149 7.20 -9.83 -7.57
C ILE A 149 6.71 -8.45 -8.03
N ARG A 150 6.99 -8.09 -9.29
CA ARG A 150 6.57 -6.82 -9.88
C ARG A 150 5.05 -6.65 -9.90
N LYS A 151 4.34 -7.72 -10.27
CA LYS A 151 2.87 -7.78 -10.28
C LYS A 151 2.28 -7.67 -8.88
N CYS A 152 2.90 -8.30 -7.88
CA CYS A 152 2.49 -8.18 -6.49
C CYS A 152 2.64 -6.72 -6.00
N PHE A 153 3.77 -6.07 -6.23
CA PHE A 153 3.94 -4.65 -5.87
C PHE A 153 2.90 -3.74 -6.53
N PHE A 154 2.61 -3.99 -7.81
CA PHE A 154 1.55 -3.25 -8.50
C PHE A 154 0.18 -3.45 -7.87
N SER A 155 -0.14 -4.71 -7.47
CA SER A 155 -1.43 -5.00 -6.84
C SER A 155 -1.57 -4.31 -5.48
N VAL A 156 -0.50 -4.28 -4.68
CA VAL A 156 -0.48 -3.56 -3.40
C VAL A 156 -0.67 -2.07 -3.63
N ALA A 157 0.10 -1.45 -4.53
CA ALA A 157 -0.06 -0.02 -4.84
C ALA A 157 -1.48 0.35 -5.25
N ARG A 158 -2.18 -0.50 -6.00
CA ARG A 158 -3.59 -0.31 -6.36
C ARG A 158 -4.51 -0.37 -5.15
N ASP A 159 -4.27 -1.33 -4.25
CA ASP A 159 -5.11 -1.52 -3.07
C ASP A 159 -4.94 -0.34 -2.09
N GLU A 160 -3.72 0.15 -1.91
CA GLU A 160 -3.41 1.36 -1.13
C GLU A 160 -4.14 2.62 -1.64
N MET A 161 -4.31 2.75 -2.96
CA MET A 161 -5.13 3.84 -3.53
C MET A 161 -6.60 3.73 -3.11
N ASN A 162 -7.15 2.52 -2.98
CA ASN A 162 -8.50 2.32 -2.47
C ASN A 162 -8.60 2.69 -0.98
N HIS A 163 -7.58 2.35 -0.19
CA HIS A 163 -7.52 2.68 1.24
C HIS A 163 -7.50 4.20 1.44
N GLU A 164 -6.65 4.91 0.70
CA GLU A 164 -6.60 6.38 0.69
C GLU A 164 -7.95 7.00 0.30
N GLU A 165 -8.61 6.47 -0.74
CA GLU A 165 -9.92 6.98 -1.18
C GLU A 165 -10.99 6.81 -0.09
N VAL A 166 -10.99 5.72 0.68
CA VAL A 166 -11.89 5.55 1.84
C VAL A 166 -11.66 6.65 2.86
N CYS A 167 -10.41 6.91 3.22
CA CYS A 167 -10.05 7.96 4.17
C CYS A 167 -10.53 9.33 3.69
N GLY A 168 -10.25 9.69 2.44
CA GLY A 168 -10.65 10.96 1.84
C GLY A 168 -12.17 11.14 1.78
N ARG A 169 -12.92 10.10 1.41
CA ARG A 169 -14.39 10.13 1.38
C ARG A 169 -14.98 10.27 2.77
N ALA A 170 -14.49 9.52 3.76
CA ALA A 170 -14.96 9.62 5.13
C ALA A 170 -14.75 11.03 5.69
N ILE A 171 -13.55 11.60 5.52
CA ILE A 171 -13.23 12.97 5.95
C ILE A 171 -14.17 13.98 5.27
N THR A 172 -14.39 13.85 3.97
CA THR A 172 -15.24 14.78 3.20
C THR A 172 -16.71 14.73 3.65
N LEU A 173 -17.24 13.55 3.97
CA LEU A 173 -18.61 13.40 4.43
C LEU A 173 -18.79 13.91 5.87
N LEU A 174 -17.85 13.62 6.75
CA LEU A 174 -17.91 14.01 8.16
C LEU A 174 -17.62 15.49 8.36
N THR A 175 -16.65 16.03 7.63
CA THR A 175 -16.18 17.41 7.73
C THR A 175 -15.94 17.98 6.33
N PRO A 176 -16.98 18.48 5.63
CA PRO A 176 -16.89 18.84 4.20
C PRO A 176 -15.81 19.86 3.84
N ASN A 177 -15.37 20.68 4.79
CA ASN A 177 -14.26 21.62 4.58
C ASN A 177 -12.90 21.04 5.00
N GLY A 178 -12.88 19.79 5.46
CA GLY A 178 -11.69 19.07 5.92
C GLY A 178 -11.12 19.58 7.25
N PRO A 179 -10.54 18.70 8.07
CA PRO A 179 -10.04 19.09 9.39
C PRO A 179 -8.80 19.98 9.34
N LEU A 180 -8.05 19.99 8.21
CA LEU A 180 -6.86 20.84 8.06
C LEU A 180 -7.17 22.26 7.56
N ASN A 181 -8.15 22.40 6.67
CA ASN A 181 -8.40 23.63 5.91
C ASN A 181 -9.59 24.44 6.46
N HIS A 182 -10.35 23.86 7.37
CA HIS A 182 -11.53 24.48 7.95
C HIS A 182 -11.22 25.13 9.30
N ASP A 183 -11.90 26.23 9.63
CA ASP A 183 -11.90 26.76 11.00
C ASP A 183 -12.92 25.98 11.85
N PRO A 184 -12.47 25.02 12.67
CA PRO A 184 -13.37 24.18 13.44
C PRO A 184 -14.18 24.99 14.44
N GLN A 185 -15.48 24.71 14.51
CA GLN A 185 -16.41 25.46 15.33
C GLN A 185 -16.34 25.11 16.82
N THR A 186 -15.64 24.02 17.17
CA THR A 186 -15.51 23.57 18.55
C THR A 186 -14.06 23.61 19.01
N THR A 187 -13.86 23.68 20.34
CA THR A 187 -12.51 23.60 20.92
C THR A 187 -11.83 22.25 20.58
N LEU A 188 -12.55 21.14 20.68
CA LEU A 188 -12.01 19.82 20.34
C LEU A 188 -11.65 19.72 18.85
N GLY A 189 -12.47 20.29 17.97
CA GLY A 189 -12.15 20.37 16.55
C GLY A 189 -10.86 21.16 16.25
N LYS A 190 -10.62 22.28 16.96
CA LYS A 190 -9.37 23.05 16.86
C LYS A 190 -8.17 22.25 17.33
N LEU A 191 -8.31 21.52 18.43
CA LEU A 191 -7.27 20.62 18.94
C LEU A 191 -7.01 19.45 17.96
N ALA A 192 -8.06 18.85 17.40
CA ALA A 192 -7.94 17.80 16.38
C ALA A 192 -7.14 18.29 15.16
N ARG A 193 -7.48 19.47 14.63
CA ARG A 193 -6.72 20.09 13.53
C ARG A 193 -5.23 20.26 13.88
N ASN A 194 -4.94 20.76 15.07
CA ASN A 194 -3.55 20.95 15.50
C ASN A 194 -2.82 19.61 15.60
N ASN A 195 -3.45 18.57 16.15
CA ASN A 195 -2.85 17.24 16.21
C ASN A 195 -2.59 16.67 14.83
N ILE A 196 -3.52 16.84 13.88
CA ILE A 196 -3.32 16.40 12.48
C ILE A 196 -2.10 17.09 11.87
N GLN A 197 -1.91 18.39 12.09
CA GLN A 197 -0.72 19.10 11.59
C GLN A 197 0.58 18.51 12.15
N TRP A 198 0.62 18.16 13.44
CA TRP A 198 1.78 17.50 14.04
C TRP A 198 2.01 16.09 13.49
N LEU A 199 0.96 15.32 13.20
CA LEU A 199 1.05 14.03 12.56
C LEU A 199 1.66 14.14 11.15
N TYR A 200 1.20 15.09 10.35
CA TYR A 200 1.75 15.33 9.01
C TYR A 200 3.20 15.83 9.07
N HIS A 201 3.54 16.68 10.04
CA HIS A 201 4.92 17.12 10.25
C HIS A 201 5.84 15.92 10.52
N ASN A 202 5.50 15.07 11.47
CA ASN A 202 6.30 13.88 11.80
C ASN A 202 6.29 12.85 10.66
N GLY A 203 5.15 12.67 9.98
CA GLY A 203 5.04 11.84 8.78
C GLY A 203 5.99 12.29 7.67
N ALA A 204 6.04 13.60 7.40
CA ALA A 204 6.97 14.16 6.40
C ALA A 204 8.44 13.93 6.79
N ARG A 205 8.79 14.10 8.07
CA ARG A 205 10.14 13.78 8.58
C ARG A 205 10.51 12.32 8.29
N TYR A 206 9.64 11.40 8.63
CA TYR A 206 9.85 9.96 8.38
C TYR A 206 10.05 9.68 6.88
N TRP A 207 9.17 10.18 6.02
CA TRP A 207 9.24 9.94 4.57
C TRP A 207 10.49 10.52 3.93
N ASN A 208 10.93 11.68 4.37
CA ASN A 208 12.17 12.28 3.89
C ASN A 208 13.40 11.44 4.29
N GLY A 209 13.43 10.92 5.51
CA GLY A 209 14.47 9.99 5.95
C GLY A 209 14.45 8.68 5.19
N TYR A 210 13.25 8.10 5.02
CA TYR A 210 13.05 6.88 4.26
C TYR A 210 13.54 6.99 2.81
N LYS A 211 13.24 8.09 2.12
CA LYS A 211 13.70 8.35 0.76
C LYS A 211 15.23 8.27 0.64
N LYS A 212 15.96 8.87 1.58
CA LYS A 212 17.43 8.80 1.61
C LYS A 212 17.95 7.39 1.90
N ALA A 213 17.35 6.70 2.86
CA ALA A 213 17.73 5.34 3.19
C ALA A 213 17.55 4.37 2.02
N VAL A 214 16.48 4.51 1.24
CA VAL A 214 16.20 3.70 0.04
C VAL A 214 17.28 3.86 -1.05
N GLU A 215 17.95 5.01 -1.12
CA GLU A 215 19.02 5.24 -2.10
C GLU A 215 20.26 4.38 -1.84
N HIS A 216 20.51 3.98 -0.59
CA HIS A 216 21.68 3.18 -0.21
C HIS A 216 21.38 1.67 -0.10
N TYR A 217 20.25 1.32 0.50
CA TYR A 217 19.85 -0.07 0.75
C TYR A 217 18.41 -0.32 0.29
N PRO A 218 18.10 -0.10 -1.00
CA PRO A 218 16.70 -0.05 -1.41
C PRO A 218 15.91 -1.30 -1.05
N MET A 219 16.46 -2.48 -1.31
CA MET A 219 15.74 -3.73 -1.13
C MET A 219 15.55 -4.08 0.35
N ALA A 220 16.59 -3.96 1.17
CA ALA A 220 16.50 -4.25 2.60
C ALA A 220 15.54 -3.28 3.31
N ILE A 221 15.63 -1.99 2.99
CA ILE A 221 14.77 -0.95 3.58
C ILE A 221 13.32 -1.11 3.13
N LEU A 222 13.06 -1.25 1.83
CA LEU A 222 11.72 -1.47 1.30
C LEU A 222 11.09 -2.71 1.93
N PHE A 223 11.83 -3.82 1.96
CA PHE A 223 11.36 -5.05 2.57
C PHE A 223 10.99 -4.88 4.04
N SER A 224 11.85 -4.28 4.85
CA SER A 224 11.61 -4.10 6.28
C SER A 224 10.42 -3.19 6.56
N SER A 225 10.30 -2.10 5.79
CA SER A 225 9.18 -1.18 5.94
C SER A 225 7.86 -1.84 5.58
N PHE A 226 7.80 -2.58 4.48
CA PHE A 226 6.58 -3.28 4.08
C PHE A 226 6.18 -4.33 5.10
N LEU A 227 7.09 -5.25 5.44
CA LEU A 227 6.77 -6.33 6.35
C LEU A 227 6.29 -5.82 7.72
N PHE A 228 6.95 -4.81 8.27
CA PHE A 228 6.57 -4.25 9.56
C PHE A 228 5.28 -3.44 9.47
N GLY A 229 5.11 -2.66 8.39
CA GLY A 229 3.90 -1.91 8.10
C GLY A 229 2.68 -2.84 7.96
N GLU A 230 2.79 -3.89 7.15
CA GLU A 230 1.71 -4.84 6.89
C GLU A 230 1.29 -5.63 8.14
N VAL A 231 2.23 -5.92 9.05
CA VAL A 231 1.89 -6.51 10.35
C VAL A 231 1.09 -5.52 11.20
N ALA A 232 1.47 -4.24 11.16
CA ALA A 232 0.78 -3.18 11.88
C ALA A 232 -0.62 -2.94 11.35
N SER A 233 -0.75 -2.71 10.03
CA SER A 233 -2.02 -2.41 9.38
C SER A 233 -2.99 -3.58 9.46
N SER A 234 -2.55 -4.82 9.21
CA SER A 234 -3.41 -6.00 9.34
C SER A 234 -3.96 -6.16 10.77
N THR A 235 -3.15 -5.86 11.78
CA THR A 235 -3.57 -5.92 13.20
C THR A 235 -4.57 -4.81 13.52
N LEU A 236 -4.33 -3.60 13.03
CA LEU A 236 -5.18 -2.44 13.25
C LEU A 236 -6.54 -2.61 12.59
N PHE A 237 -6.58 -2.89 11.29
CA PHE A 237 -7.85 -2.98 10.55
C PHE A 237 -8.70 -4.18 10.98
N HIS A 238 -8.08 -5.30 11.35
CA HIS A 238 -8.83 -6.40 11.97
C HIS A 238 -9.51 -5.98 13.26
N SER A 239 -8.79 -5.27 14.14
CA SER A 239 -9.32 -4.76 15.40
C SER A 239 -10.43 -3.73 15.18
N MET A 240 -10.28 -2.85 14.20
CA MET A 240 -11.30 -1.86 13.84
C MET A 240 -12.54 -2.51 13.23
N TYR A 241 -12.39 -3.53 12.40
CA TYR A 241 -13.51 -4.31 11.87
C TYR A 241 -14.33 -4.97 12.98
N GLU A 242 -13.67 -5.62 13.92
CA GLU A 242 -14.35 -6.31 15.02
C GLU A 242 -15.10 -5.36 15.97
N SER A 243 -14.57 -4.17 16.20
CA SER A 243 -15.08 -3.21 17.18
C SER A 243 -15.99 -2.13 16.61
N THR A 244 -15.98 -1.87 15.30
CA THR A 244 -16.83 -0.85 14.69
C THR A 244 -18.28 -1.32 14.49
N THR A 245 -19.24 -0.45 14.83
CA THR A 245 -20.67 -0.71 14.63
C THR A 245 -21.29 0.12 13.49
N ILE A 246 -20.57 1.12 12.97
CA ILE A 246 -21.01 1.94 11.83
C ILE A 246 -20.89 1.09 10.55
N PRO A 247 -22.01 0.79 9.84
CA PRO A 247 -22.01 -0.24 8.79
C PRO A 247 -21.02 0.02 7.65
N VAL A 248 -20.94 1.26 7.15
CA VAL A 248 -20.03 1.61 6.05
C VAL A 248 -18.57 1.42 6.46
N PHE A 249 -18.21 1.82 7.67
CA PHE A 249 -16.82 1.67 8.16
C PHE A 249 -16.50 0.22 8.50
N LYS A 250 -17.48 -0.53 8.99
CA LYS A 250 -17.30 -1.96 9.20
C LYS A 250 -17.01 -2.69 7.89
N GLU A 251 -17.75 -2.40 6.83
CA GLU A 251 -17.51 -3.01 5.51
C GLU A 251 -16.19 -2.51 4.89
N ALA A 252 -15.84 -1.23 5.08
CA ALA A 252 -14.56 -0.69 4.65
C ALA A 252 -13.39 -1.43 5.33
N PHE A 253 -13.37 -1.50 6.66
CA PHE A 253 -12.29 -2.15 7.42
C PHE A 253 -12.18 -3.66 7.15
N LYS A 254 -13.30 -4.34 6.86
CA LYS A 254 -13.30 -5.72 6.41
C LYS A 254 -12.56 -5.89 5.06
N ASN A 255 -12.83 -5.01 4.12
CA ASN A 255 -12.20 -5.06 2.80
C ASN A 255 -10.72 -4.68 2.86
N ILE A 256 -10.39 -3.59 3.57
CA ILE A 256 -9.00 -3.17 3.82
C ILE A 256 -8.26 -4.30 4.55
N GLY A 257 -8.77 -4.82 5.66
CA GLY A 257 -8.11 -5.89 6.41
C GLY A 257 -7.89 -7.18 5.61
N ARG A 258 -8.75 -7.48 4.62
CA ARG A 258 -8.52 -8.59 3.68
C ARG A 258 -7.35 -8.28 2.73
N ASP A 259 -7.25 -7.05 2.25
CA ASP A 259 -6.15 -6.61 1.39
C ASP A 259 -4.82 -6.64 2.17
N GLU A 260 -4.80 -6.11 3.40
CA GLU A 260 -3.65 -6.15 4.31
C GLU A 260 -3.17 -7.58 4.61
N GLY A 261 -4.10 -8.52 4.79
CA GLY A 261 -3.78 -9.95 4.94
C GLY A 261 -3.08 -10.54 3.70
N ARG A 262 -3.42 -10.06 2.52
CA ARG A 262 -2.79 -10.43 1.25
C ARG A 262 -1.42 -9.77 1.09
N HIS A 263 -1.30 -8.49 1.44
CA HIS A 263 -0.03 -7.77 1.48
C HIS A 263 0.96 -8.45 2.43
N LEU A 264 0.52 -8.79 3.64
CA LEU A 264 1.33 -9.55 4.60
C LEU A 264 1.76 -10.91 4.03
N SER A 265 0.86 -11.62 3.32
CA SER A 265 1.19 -12.89 2.66
C SER A 265 2.26 -12.72 1.58
N PHE A 266 2.20 -11.61 0.84
CA PHE A 266 3.23 -11.23 -0.12
C PHE A 266 4.58 -10.95 0.56
N CYS A 267 4.59 -10.14 1.61
CA CYS A 267 5.80 -9.84 2.37
C CYS A 267 6.46 -11.11 2.95
N LEU A 268 5.67 -12.05 3.47
CA LEU A 268 6.19 -13.32 3.99
C LEU A 268 6.73 -14.24 2.88
N ALA A 269 6.12 -14.27 1.70
CA ALA A 269 6.64 -14.99 0.55
C ALA A 269 7.94 -14.35 0.04
N LEU A 270 7.97 -13.03 -0.03
CA LEU A 270 9.15 -12.27 -0.43
C LEU A 270 10.33 -12.46 0.54
N LEU A 271 10.05 -12.51 1.85
CA LEU A 271 11.04 -12.82 2.89
C LEU A 271 11.82 -14.10 2.54
N LYS A 272 11.08 -15.15 2.21
CA LYS A 272 11.65 -16.45 1.86
C LYS A 272 12.57 -16.39 0.64
N GLU A 273 12.19 -15.62 -0.37
CA GLU A 273 12.95 -15.49 -1.62
C GLU A 273 14.16 -14.55 -1.50
N MET A 274 14.07 -13.52 -0.67
CA MET A 274 15.07 -12.46 -0.60
C MET A 274 16.12 -12.66 0.49
N MET A 275 15.74 -13.19 1.65
CA MET A 275 16.68 -13.32 2.79
C MET A 275 17.98 -14.06 2.47
N PRO A 276 17.98 -15.13 1.65
CA PRO A 276 19.21 -15.79 1.24
C PRO A 276 20.18 -14.91 0.42
N LYS A 277 19.63 -13.86 -0.23
CA LYS A 277 20.39 -12.96 -1.11
C LYS A 277 20.98 -11.76 -0.36
N LEU A 278 20.48 -11.47 0.85
CA LEU A 278 20.90 -10.31 1.63
C LEU A 278 22.21 -10.57 2.39
N SER A 279 23.08 -9.59 2.36
CA SER A 279 24.28 -9.52 3.20
C SER A 279 23.91 -9.37 4.68
N GLN A 280 24.87 -9.60 5.58
CA GLN A 280 24.64 -9.38 7.02
C GLN A 280 24.39 -7.88 7.32
N GLU A 281 25.07 -6.97 6.62
CA GLU A 281 24.88 -5.53 6.77
C GLU A 281 23.44 -5.10 6.42
N GLU A 282 22.86 -5.66 5.36
CA GLU A 282 21.45 -5.40 4.99
C GLU A 282 20.49 -5.97 6.03
N LYS A 283 20.77 -7.16 6.59
CA LYS A 283 19.99 -7.73 7.69
C LYS A 283 20.05 -6.90 8.96
N ASP A 284 21.24 -6.38 9.30
CA ASP A 284 21.41 -5.47 10.43
C ASP A 284 20.70 -4.13 10.19
N THR A 285 20.64 -3.68 8.94
CA THR A 285 19.84 -2.51 8.53
C THR A 285 18.35 -2.76 8.74
N ILE A 286 17.84 -3.95 8.40
CA ILE A 286 16.45 -4.33 8.66
C ILE A 286 16.14 -4.27 10.15
N THR A 287 17.04 -4.74 11.02
CA THR A 287 16.89 -4.65 12.48
C THR A 287 16.68 -3.20 12.94
N LYS A 288 17.48 -2.27 12.41
CA LYS A 288 17.34 -0.83 12.70
C LYS A 288 16.03 -0.27 12.16
N GLN A 289 15.66 -0.67 10.95
CA GLN A 289 14.40 -0.22 10.32
C GLN A 289 13.15 -0.73 11.05
N PHE A 290 13.18 -1.93 11.60
CA PHE A 290 12.08 -2.41 12.45
C PHE A 290 11.92 -1.54 13.69
N ARG A 291 13.02 -1.10 14.33
CA ARG A 291 12.96 -0.17 15.46
C ARG A 291 12.40 1.19 15.01
N ALA A 292 12.89 1.74 13.90
CA ALA A 292 12.41 3.01 13.34
C ALA A 292 10.93 2.94 12.96
N GLY A 293 10.52 1.89 12.25
CA GLY A 293 9.14 1.65 11.87
C GLY A 293 8.21 1.52 13.07
N PHE A 294 8.66 0.81 14.12
CA PHE A 294 7.90 0.71 15.37
C PHE A 294 7.65 2.10 16.00
N ILE A 295 8.70 2.90 16.15
CA ILE A 295 8.59 4.24 16.71
C ILE A 295 7.61 5.10 15.91
N PHE A 296 7.72 5.05 14.59
CA PHE A 296 6.83 5.81 13.71
C PHE A 296 5.37 5.32 13.80
N LEU A 297 5.14 4.01 13.71
CA LEU A 297 3.80 3.42 13.78
C LEU A 297 3.16 3.53 15.17
N SER A 298 3.96 3.68 16.22
CA SER A 298 3.45 3.84 17.57
C SER A 298 2.54 5.06 17.72
N GLY A 299 2.78 6.11 16.94
CA GLY A 299 1.92 7.31 16.93
C GLY A 299 0.47 7.03 16.52
N ILE A 300 0.24 6.01 15.69
CA ILE A 300 -1.10 5.57 15.29
C ILE A 300 -1.65 4.53 16.25
N LEU A 301 -0.80 3.56 16.58
CA LEU A 301 -1.27 2.33 17.21
C LEU A 301 -1.54 2.50 18.69
N PHE A 302 -0.79 3.37 19.39
CA PHE A 302 -0.99 3.61 20.81
C PHE A 302 -0.46 4.96 21.29
N GLU A 303 0.81 5.11 21.58
CA GLU A 303 1.44 6.33 22.06
C GLU A 303 2.87 6.42 21.50
N PRO A 304 3.23 7.50 20.79
CA PRO A 304 4.60 7.65 20.33
C PRO A 304 5.54 7.89 21.53
N PRO A 305 6.73 7.28 21.55
CA PRO A 305 7.75 7.62 22.52
C PRO A 305 8.13 9.10 22.40
N ALA A 306 7.97 9.86 23.50
CA ALA A 306 8.08 11.32 23.47
C ALA A 306 9.46 11.82 23.05
N GLU A 307 10.52 11.00 23.29
CA GLU A 307 11.89 11.31 22.90
C GLU A 307 12.16 11.31 21.40
N PHE A 308 11.31 10.64 20.61
CA PHE A 308 11.48 10.51 19.16
C PHE A 308 10.48 11.34 18.36
N TRP A 309 9.39 11.74 18.98
CA TRP A 309 8.38 12.53 18.32
C TRP A 309 8.41 13.96 18.83
N ASP A 310 8.53 14.90 17.92
CA ASP A 310 8.39 16.33 18.23
C ASP A 310 6.90 16.68 18.39
N LEU A 311 6.37 16.47 19.59
CA LEU A 311 4.96 16.66 19.89
C LEU A 311 4.73 17.66 21.02
N PRO A 312 3.71 18.54 20.91
CA PRO A 312 3.32 19.39 22.02
C PRO A 312 2.70 18.58 23.17
N ALA A 313 2.84 19.06 24.40
CA ALA A 313 2.29 18.41 25.58
C ALA A 313 0.77 18.13 25.50
N THR A 314 0.05 18.89 24.67
CA THR A 314 -1.38 18.72 24.45
C THR A 314 -1.73 17.58 23.48
N PHE A 315 -0.76 17.01 22.76
CA PHE A 315 -1.04 16.04 21.71
C PHE A 315 -1.72 14.78 22.25
N ILE A 316 -1.09 14.08 23.19
CA ILE A 316 -1.64 12.84 23.76
C ILE A 316 -2.97 13.05 24.50
N PRO A 317 -3.13 14.04 25.38
CA PRO A 317 -4.43 14.33 26.00
C PRO A 317 -5.53 14.58 24.97
N THR A 318 -5.25 15.32 23.90
CA THR A 318 -6.21 15.57 22.82
C THR A 318 -6.57 14.27 22.10
N GLN A 319 -5.59 13.43 21.77
CA GLN A 319 -5.85 12.14 21.12
C GLN A 319 -6.77 11.26 21.98
N ARG A 320 -6.57 11.22 23.31
CA ARG A 320 -7.45 10.45 24.22
C ARG A 320 -8.89 10.95 24.19
N LEU A 321 -9.10 12.26 24.19
CA LEU A 321 -10.45 12.84 24.07
C LEU A 321 -11.10 12.49 22.73
N LEU A 322 -10.34 12.56 21.64
CA LEU A 322 -10.83 12.19 20.31
C LEU A 322 -11.17 10.68 20.22
N GLU A 323 -10.36 9.82 20.81
CA GLU A 323 -10.64 8.39 20.93
C GLU A 323 -11.97 8.12 21.66
N GLU A 324 -12.21 8.82 22.77
CA GLU A 324 -13.44 8.70 23.53
C GLU A 324 -14.65 9.13 22.70
N LYS A 325 -14.58 10.29 22.04
CA LYS A 325 -15.65 10.78 21.18
C LYS A 325 -15.95 9.89 19.98
N ALA A 326 -14.94 9.26 19.40
CA ALA A 326 -15.13 8.29 18.33
C ALA A 326 -15.82 7.01 18.83
N ARG A 327 -15.46 6.52 20.03
CA ARG A 327 -16.12 5.35 20.64
C ARG A 327 -17.58 5.59 20.99
N GLU A 328 -17.97 6.81 21.41
CA GLU A 328 -19.36 7.16 21.73
C GLU A 328 -20.34 6.86 20.59
N VAL A 329 -19.89 6.94 19.34
CA VAL A 329 -20.71 6.70 18.15
C VAL A 329 -20.43 5.32 17.49
N GLY A 330 -19.71 4.46 18.19
CA GLY A 330 -19.45 3.10 17.70
C GLY A 330 -18.36 3.01 16.63
N PHE A 331 -17.50 4.02 16.51
CA PHE A 331 -16.30 3.91 15.68
C PHE A 331 -15.23 3.09 16.43
N GLY A 332 -14.71 2.08 15.76
CA GLY A 332 -13.98 0.97 16.36
C GLY A 332 -12.56 1.29 16.86
N VAL A 333 -12.44 2.21 17.80
CA VAL A 333 -11.16 2.50 18.45
C VAL A 333 -11.05 1.73 19.76
N LEU A 334 -10.17 0.75 19.82
CA LEU A 334 -9.88 -0.01 21.03
C LEU A 334 -9.23 0.86 22.13
N SER A 335 -9.32 0.40 23.37
CA SER A 335 -8.57 1.03 24.46
C SER A 335 -7.06 0.95 24.21
N LEU A 336 -6.30 1.85 24.82
CA LEU A 336 -4.84 1.86 24.73
C LEU A 336 -4.23 0.50 25.10
N GLU A 337 -4.67 -0.10 26.19
CA GLU A 337 -4.17 -1.38 26.68
C GLU A 337 -4.46 -2.52 25.69
N GLN A 338 -5.66 -2.55 25.11
CA GLN A 338 -5.99 -3.54 24.08
C GLN A 338 -5.13 -3.36 22.82
N ARG A 339 -4.89 -2.13 22.40
CA ARG A 339 -4.03 -1.84 21.25
C ARG A 339 -2.59 -2.29 21.50
N LYS A 340 -2.02 -1.97 22.68
CA LYS A 340 -0.68 -2.44 23.08
C LYS A 340 -0.59 -3.97 23.10
N ALA A 341 -1.59 -4.65 23.67
CA ALA A 341 -1.63 -6.10 23.73
C ALA A 341 -1.70 -6.76 22.35
N ASN A 342 -2.57 -6.24 21.47
CA ASN A 342 -2.69 -6.73 20.08
C ASN A 342 -1.38 -6.53 19.31
N TRP A 343 -0.78 -5.36 19.46
CA TRP A 343 0.48 -5.00 18.82
C TRP A 343 1.62 -5.88 19.31
N ARG A 344 1.75 -6.06 20.62
CA ARG A 344 2.73 -6.99 21.20
C ARG A 344 2.60 -8.39 20.62
N THR A 345 1.37 -8.92 20.56
CA THR A 345 1.10 -10.25 20.00
C THR A 345 1.55 -10.36 18.54
N ALA A 346 1.22 -9.38 17.72
CA ALA A 346 1.59 -9.35 16.30
C ALA A 346 3.12 -9.25 16.11
N VAL A 347 3.77 -8.40 16.89
CA VAL A 347 5.23 -8.19 16.85
C VAL A 347 6.00 -9.41 17.34
N VAL A 348 5.57 -10.07 18.42
CA VAL A 348 6.20 -11.31 18.90
C VAL A 348 6.08 -12.41 17.84
N ARG A 349 4.94 -12.50 17.15
CA ARG A 349 4.78 -13.42 16.03
C ARG A 349 5.75 -13.09 14.88
N LEU A 350 5.87 -11.81 14.51
CA LEU A 350 6.83 -11.38 13.49
C LEU A 350 8.26 -11.76 13.87
N LYS A 351 8.66 -11.51 15.13
CA LYS A 351 9.99 -11.89 15.65
C LYS A 351 10.28 -13.37 15.40
N THR A 352 9.34 -14.27 15.75
CA THR A 352 9.51 -15.72 15.54
C THR A 352 9.64 -16.12 14.07
N ILE A 353 9.12 -15.29 13.16
CA ILE A 353 9.21 -15.54 11.70
C ILE A 353 10.55 -15.08 11.14
N VAL A 354 11.06 -13.90 11.57
CA VAL A 354 12.23 -13.28 10.92
C VAL A 354 13.57 -13.75 11.52
N GLU A 355 13.62 -14.08 12.80
CA GLU A 355 14.87 -14.53 13.45
C GLU A 355 15.50 -15.77 12.80
N PRO A 356 14.74 -16.80 12.37
CA PRO A 356 15.31 -17.95 11.65
C PRO A 356 16.00 -17.60 10.33
N HIS A 357 15.71 -16.42 9.77
CA HIS A 357 16.34 -15.92 8.55
C HIS A 357 17.60 -15.05 8.82
N GLY A 358 18.05 -14.97 10.09
CA GLY A 358 19.26 -14.25 10.48
C GLY A 358 19.04 -12.75 10.71
N ILE A 359 17.78 -12.30 10.83
CA ILE A 359 17.44 -10.93 11.25
C ILE A 359 17.36 -10.94 12.78
N LYS A 360 18.19 -10.15 13.44
CA LYS A 360 18.10 -9.91 14.87
C LYS A 360 16.94 -8.96 15.14
N PHE A 361 15.96 -9.39 15.93
CA PHE A 361 14.82 -8.54 16.22
C PHE A 361 15.19 -7.45 17.22
N PRO A 362 14.80 -6.17 17.03
CA PRO A 362 15.11 -5.10 17.98
C PRO A 362 14.32 -5.24 19.28
N ALA A 363 14.87 -4.76 20.39
CA ALA A 363 14.11 -4.57 21.62
C ALA A 363 13.08 -3.46 21.43
N LEU A 364 11.85 -3.72 21.90
CA LEU A 364 10.71 -2.78 21.89
C LEU A 364 10.15 -2.66 23.31
N PRO A 365 10.84 -1.91 24.18
CA PRO A 365 10.49 -1.83 25.60
C PRO A 365 9.10 -1.21 25.84
N GLU A 366 8.58 -0.41 24.91
CA GLU A 366 7.26 0.24 25.01
C GLU A 366 6.09 -0.77 25.02
N ILE A 367 6.35 -2.00 24.56
CA ILE A 367 5.38 -3.10 24.53
C ILE A 367 5.95 -4.40 25.11
N ASP A 368 6.98 -4.33 25.94
CA ASP A 368 7.63 -5.46 26.62
C ASP A 368 8.09 -6.57 25.66
N VAL A 369 8.76 -6.21 24.58
CA VAL A 369 9.38 -7.16 23.62
C VAL A 369 10.88 -7.08 23.73
N ASP A 370 11.49 -8.19 24.18
CA ASP A 370 12.94 -8.33 24.24
C ASP A 370 13.56 -8.50 22.86
N GLY A 371 14.80 -8.02 22.69
CA GLY A 371 15.51 -8.13 21.42
C GLY A 371 16.91 -7.51 21.49
N GLU A 372 17.48 -7.29 20.30
CA GLU A 372 18.76 -6.62 20.15
C GLU A 372 18.64 -5.15 20.57
N SER A 373 19.60 -4.68 21.37
CA SER A 373 19.71 -3.25 21.68
C SER A 373 20.14 -2.51 20.42
N VAL A 374 19.28 -1.66 19.92
CA VAL A 374 19.58 -0.81 18.77
C VAL A 374 19.86 0.59 19.28
N ASP A 375 21.06 1.08 19.06
CA ASP A 375 21.37 2.50 19.22
C ASP A 375 20.63 3.27 18.12
N PHE A 376 19.50 3.83 18.53
CA PHE A 376 18.58 4.50 17.63
C PHE A 376 18.74 6.01 17.75
N ASP A 377 19.47 6.58 16.82
CA ASP A 377 19.53 8.02 16.61
C ASP A 377 18.60 8.38 15.45
N ILE A 378 17.45 8.95 15.76
CA ILE A 378 16.45 9.32 14.77
C ILE A 378 17.02 10.30 13.73
N ASP A 379 17.94 11.16 14.14
CA ASP A 379 18.55 12.17 13.28
C ASP A 379 19.58 11.58 12.31
N LYS A 380 20.13 10.41 12.65
CA LYS A 380 21.03 9.67 11.74
C LYS A 380 20.28 8.72 10.82
N ILE A 381 19.21 8.11 11.28
CA ILE A 381 18.38 7.19 10.47
C ILE A 381 17.35 7.97 9.66
N ILE A 382 16.79 9.03 10.24
CA ILE A 382 15.88 9.98 9.61
C ILE A 382 16.60 11.35 9.66
N PRO A 383 17.51 11.64 8.73
CA PRO A 383 18.25 12.89 8.77
C PRO A 383 17.28 14.07 8.75
N ILE A 384 17.37 14.93 9.76
CA ILE A 384 16.64 16.19 9.82
C ILE A 384 17.21 17.12 8.74
N PHE A 385 16.35 17.85 8.08
CA PHE A 385 16.68 18.83 7.04
C PHE A 385 17.09 20.15 7.65
#